data_bc2c028a5d64644aab5e2a634cabc371
#
_entry.id   bc2c028a5d64644aab5e2a634cabc371
#
_cell.length_a   1.000
_cell.length_b   1.000
_cell.length_c   1.000
_cell.angle_alpha   90.00
_cell.angle_beta   90.00
_cell.angle_gamma   90.00
#
_symmetry.space_group_name_H-M   'P 1'
#
loop_
_entity.id
_entity.type
_entity.pdbx_description
1 polymer ?
#
loop_
_entity_poly.entity_id
_entity_poly.type
_entity_poly.pdbx_seq_one_letter_code
_entity_poly.pdbx_strand_id
1 'polypeptide(L)'
;MISAGEFTEALAHFATGVTVVTVADGRDDIGSTITAFASISVEPPLVMVSITSTSYLAEVIDRRGRFAVNVLSARQKALAGRFAAAGRPSARLLLAAEPHQRGEHTGALVLTTAVAALECEVSQRVV
;
A
#
# COMPACT_ATOMS: atom_id res chain seq x y z
N MET A 1 -8.36 28.47 -12.88
CA MET A 1 -8.03 27.08 -12.50
C MET A 1 -6.52 26.94 -12.27
N ILE A 2 -6.12 26.26 -11.23
CA ILE A 2 -4.72 26.01 -10.93
C ILE A 2 -4.09 25.08 -11.97
N SER A 3 -2.85 25.33 -12.35
CA SER A 3 -2.11 24.44 -13.25
C SER A 3 -1.65 23.16 -12.55
N ALA A 4 -1.28 22.14 -13.31
CA ALA A 4 -0.74 20.91 -12.75
C ALA A 4 0.55 21.17 -11.97
N GLY A 5 1.41 22.09 -12.45
CA GLY A 5 2.64 22.46 -11.76
C GLY A 5 2.39 23.15 -10.44
N GLU A 6 1.46 24.08 -10.39
CA GLU A 6 1.06 24.78 -9.17
C GLU A 6 0.47 23.81 -8.15
N PHE A 7 -0.38 22.89 -8.59
CA PHE A 7 -0.96 21.86 -7.73
C PHE A 7 0.12 20.95 -7.12
N THR A 8 1.02 20.44 -7.95
CA THR A 8 2.10 19.56 -7.49
C THR A 8 3.01 20.27 -6.49
N GLU A 9 3.35 21.53 -6.75
CA GLU A 9 4.16 22.32 -5.83
C GLU A 9 3.48 22.51 -4.49
N ALA A 10 2.20 22.85 -4.50
CA ALA A 10 1.42 23.02 -3.25
C ALA A 10 1.39 21.72 -2.46
N LEU A 11 1.11 20.58 -3.11
CA LEU A 11 1.02 19.28 -2.45
C LEU A 11 2.37 18.78 -1.95
N ALA A 12 3.48 19.24 -2.52
CA ALA A 12 4.81 18.88 -2.03
C ALA A 12 5.07 19.39 -0.60
N HIS A 13 4.32 20.41 -0.15
CA HIS A 13 4.40 20.90 1.22
C HIS A 13 3.56 20.08 2.20
N PHE A 14 2.70 19.21 1.69
CA PHE A 14 1.87 18.37 2.53
C PHE A 14 2.61 17.06 2.84
N ALA A 15 3.22 17.01 4.00
CA ALA A 15 3.96 15.82 4.43
C ALA A 15 2.99 14.70 4.78
N THR A 16 3.06 13.59 4.04
CA THR A 16 2.27 12.40 4.31
C THR A 16 3.19 11.23 4.65
N GLY A 17 2.64 10.26 5.37
CA GLY A 17 3.29 8.97 5.52
C GLY A 17 3.29 8.22 4.18
N VAL A 18 4.16 7.23 4.08
CA VAL A 18 4.23 6.37 2.90
C VAL A 18 3.89 4.95 3.32
N THR A 19 3.03 4.31 2.55
CA THR A 19 2.66 2.92 2.79
C THR A 19 3.02 2.04 1.60
N VAL A 20 3.23 0.75 1.88
CA VAL A 20 3.24 -0.29 0.86
C VAL A 20 2.04 -1.19 1.13
N VAL A 21 1.15 -1.26 0.17
CA VAL A 21 -0.02 -2.15 0.23
C VAL A 21 0.36 -3.47 -0.45
N THR A 22 0.10 -4.58 0.23
CA THR A 22 0.41 -5.92 -0.27
C THR A 22 -0.84 -6.79 -0.30
N VAL A 23 -0.90 -7.67 -1.28
CA VAL A 23 -2.01 -8.63 -1.44
C VAL A 23 -1.43 -9.99 -1.80
N ALA A 24 -1.94 -11.03 -1.18
CA ALA A 24 -1.65 -12.42 -1.59
C ALA A 24 -2.65 -12.85 -2.65
N ASP A 25 -2.15 -13.34 -3.77
CA ASP A 25 -2.97 -13.81 -4.88
C ASP A 25 -2.51 -15.22 -5.29
N GLY A 26 -2.89 -16.21 -4.47
CA GLY A 26 -2.50 -17.58 -4.71
C GLY A 26 -0.98 -17.77 -4.67
N ARG A 27 -0.38 -17.96 -5.83
CA ARG A 27 1.07 -18.17 -5.95
C ARG A 27 1.86 -16.88 -6.03
N ASP A 28 1.17 -15.76 -6.17
CA ASP A 28 1.82 -14.50 -6.41
C ASP A 28 1.56 -13.51 -5.27
N ASP A 29 2.44 -12.55 -5.15
CA ASP A 29 2.33 -11.48 -4.17
C ASP A 29 2.45 -10.16 -4.91
N ILE A 30 1.44 -9.32 -4.74
CA ILE A 30 1.36 -8.04 -5.41
C ILE A 30 1.57 -6.95 -4.38
N GLY A 31 2.32 -5.92 -4.73
CA GLY A 31 2.50 -4.78 -3.84
C GLY A 31 2.69 -3.47 -4.60
N SER A 32 2.34 -2.39 -3.96
CA SER A 32 2.53 -1.05 -4.50
C SER A 32 2.67 -0.03 -3.39
N THR A 33 3.47 0.99 -3.65
CA THR A 33 3.57 2.16 -2.78
C THR A 33 2.31 3.00 -2.95
N ILE A 34 1.63 3.25 -1.83
CA ILE A 34 0.39 4.04 -1.79
C ILE A 34 0.58 5.14 -0.74
N THR A 35 0.42 6.40 -1.17
CA THR A 35 0.48 7.56 -0.27
C THR A 35 -0.91 8.03 0.15
N ALA A 36 -1.93 7.74 -0.66
CA ALA A 36 -3.31 8.13 -0.36
C ALA A 36 -3.94 7.13 0.63
N PHE A 37 -3.61 7.32 1.87
CA PHE A 37 -4.04 6.50 3.00
C PHE A 37 -4.56 7.41 4.11
N ALA A 38 -5.71 7.07 4.68
CA ALA A 38 -6.30 7.86 5.75
C ALA A 38 -7.05 7.00 6.76
N SER A 39 -7.03 7.44 8.01
CA SER A 39 -7.92 6.92 9.03
C SER A 39 -9.32 7.48 8.83
N ILE A 40 -10.31 6.61 8.84
CA ILE A 40 -11.71 7.00 8.66
C ILE A 40 -12.48 6.92 9.98
N SER A 41 -12.25 5.86 10.76
CA SER A 41 -12.95 5.64 12.01
C SER A 41 -12.09 4.81 12.95
N VAL A 42 -12.19 5.11 14.25
CA VAL A 42 -11.52 4.33 15.29
C VAL A 42 -12.40 3.19 15.76
N GLU A 43 -13.71 3.43 15.83
CA GLU A 43 -14.66 2.42 16.30
C GLU A 43 -15.94 2.47 15.45
N PRO A 44 -16.10 1.52 14.51
CA PRO A 44 -15.17 0.42 14.20
C PRO A 44 -13.88 0.94 13.56
N PRO A 45 -12.78 0.19 13.60
CA PRO A 45 -11.53 0.61 12.97
C PRO A 45 -11.64 0.52 11.45
N LEU A 46 -11.64 1.67 10.79
CA LEU A 46 -11.75 1.79 9.34
C LEU A 46 -10.64 2.69 8.81
N VAL A 47 -10.04 2.24 7.72
CA VAL A 47 -9.06 3.03 6.96
C VAL A 47 -9.50 3.09 5.51
N MET A 48 -9.01 4.08 4.80
CA MET A 48 -9.22 4.24 3.36
C MET A 48 -7.87 4.21 2.66
N VAL A 49 -7.80 3.47 1.57
CA VAL A 49 -6.70 3.56 0.61
C VAL A 49 -7.28 3.94 -0.74
N SER A 50 -6.63 4.88 -1.42
CA SER A 50 -7.03 5.26 -2.77
C SER A 50 -6.00 4.69 -3.75
N ILE A 51 -6.48 3.90 -4.69
CA ILE A 51 -5.65 3.15 -5.63
C ILE A 51 -6.18 3.42 -7.03
N THR A 52 -5.28 3.62 -7.99
CA THR A 52 -5.66 3.79 -9.38
C THR A 52 -6.50 2.59 -9.85
N SER A 53 -7.74 2.86 -10.29
CA SER A 53 -8.72 1.80 -10.61
C SER A 53 -8.28 0.89 -11.75
N THR A 54 -7.38 1.36 -12.61
CA THR A 54 -6.86 0.58 -13.74
C THR A 54 -5.61 -0.22 -13.38
N SER A 55 -5.13 -0.12 -12.13
CA SER A 55 -3.93 -0.84 -11.71
C SER A 55 -4.23 -2.32 -11.46
N TYR A 56 -3.21 -3.14 -11.63
CA TYR A 56 -3.32 -4.56 -11.31
C TYR A 56 -3.58 -4.79 -9.82
N LEU A 57 -3.01 -3.94 -8.96
CA LEU A 57 -3.25 -4.02 -7.51
C LEU A 57 -4.75 -3.87 -7.19
N ALA A 58 -5.41 -2.89 -7.82
CA ALA A 58 -6.85 -2.68 -7.63
C ALA A 58 -7.65 -3.91 -8.05
N GLU A 59 -7.30 -4.49 -9.19
CA GLU A 59 -7.95 -5.71 -9.69
C GLU A 59 -7.81 -6.87 -8.70
N VAL A 60 -6.61 -7.08 -8.16
CA VAL A 60 -6.37 -8.18 -7.22
C VAL A 60 -7.08 -7.93 -5.90
N ILE A 61 -7.09 -6.71 -5.39
CA ILE A 61 -7.83 -6.38 -4.16
C ILE A 61 -9.33 -6.63 -4.35
N ASP A 62 -9.89 -6.23 -5.49
CA ASP A 62 -11.30 -6.49 -5.79
C ASP A 62 -11.61 -7.98 -5.79
N ARG A 63 -10.72 -8.79 -6.33
CA ARG A 63 -10.91 -10.23 -6.41
C ARG A 63 -10.73 -10.92 -5.06
N ARG A 64 -9.73 -10.49 -4.27
CA ARG A 64 -9.39 -11.15 -3.01
C ARG A 64 -10.12 -10.58 -1.80
N GLY A 65 -10.44 -9.30 -1.80
CA GLY A 65 -11.15 -8.63 -0.71
C GLY A 65 -10.32 -8.40 0.54
N ARG A 66 -9.02 -8.70 0.52
CA ARG A 66 -8.12 -8.58 1.66
C ARG A 66 -6.76 -8.05 1.24
N PHE A 67 -6.15 -7.26 2.10
CA PHE A 67 -4.82 -6.71 1.84
C PHE A 67 -4.15 -6.30 3.16
N ALA A 68 -2.87 -6.01 3.10
CA ALA A 68 -2.15 -5.45 4.23
C ALA A 68 -1.60 -4.07 3.87
N VAL A 69 -1.56 -3.19 4.85
CA VAL A 69 -0.96 -1.87 4.73
C VAL A 69 0.27 -1.82 5.62
N ASN A 70 1.44 -1.61 5.03
CA ASN A 70 2.69 -1.48 5.76
C ASN A 70 3.07 -0.01 5.81
N VAL A 71 3.09 0.58 7.00
CA VAL A 71 3.48 1.98 7.19
C VAL A 71 4.99 2.04 7.29
N LEU A 72 5.63 2.69 6.33
CA LEU A 72 7.08 2.73 6.24
C LEU A 72 7.69 3.82 7.10
N SER A 73 8.91 3.60 7.58
CA SER A 73 9.71 4.62 8.25
C SER A 73 10.43 5.48 7.23
N ALA A 74 10.98 6.61 7.68
CA ALA A 74 11.81 7.50 6.85
C ALA A 74 13.05 6.79 6.29
N ARG A 75 13.52 5.72 6.94
CA ARG A 75 14.68 4.93 6.51
C ARG A 75 14.38 3.98 5.36
N GLN A 76 13.10 3.80 5.03
CA GLN A 76 12.65 2.84 4.02
C GLN A 76 12.31 3.50 2.68
N LYS A 77 12.93 4.65 2.40
CA LYS A 77 12.70 5.41 1.18
C LYS A 77 13.05 4.60 -0.08
N ALA A 78 14.16 3.87 -0.05
CA ALA A 78 14.57 3.04 -1.18
C ALA A 78 13.55 1.92 -1.44
N LEU A 79 13.03 1.33 -0.39
CA LEU A 79 12.00 0.29 -0.51
C LEU A 79 10.72 0.86 -1.13
N ALA A 80 10.28 2.04 -0.68
CA ALA A 80 9.13 2.72 -1.26
C ALA A 80 9.33 2.97 -2.75
N GLY A 81 10.53 3.35 -3.17
CA GLY A 81 10.86 3.57 -4.58
C GLY A 81 10.75 2.29 -5.41
N ARG A 82 11.19 1.16 -4.87
CA ARG A 82 11.09 -0.14 -5.56
C ARG A 82 9.64 -0.55 -5.79
N PHE A 83 8.77 -0.31 -4.82
CA PHE A 83 7.34 -0.64 -4.94
C PHE A 83 6.56 0.39 -5.76
N ALA A 84 7.15 1.53 -6.08
CA ALA A 84 6.56 2.53 -6.95
C ALA A 84 6.97 2.37 -8.43
N ALA A 85 8.01 1.60 -8.70
CA ALA A 85 8.56 1.46 -10.05
C ALA A 85 7.60 0.73 -11.00
N ALA A 86 7.50 1.21 -12.23
CA ALA A 86 6.75 0.53 -13.27
C ALA A 86 7.44 -0.78 -13.65
N GLY A 87 6.64 -1.80 -14.00
CA GLY A 87 7.18 -3.10 -14.39
C GLY A 87 7.85 -3.87 -13.26
N ARG A 88 7.56 -3.52 -12.02
CA ARG A 88 8.17 -4.17 -10.87
C ARG A 88 7.79 -5.64 -10.77
N PRO A 89 8.69 -6.47 -10.22
CA PRO A 89 8.42 -7.89 -10.02
C PRO A 89 7.49 -8.12 -8.84
N SER A 90 7.21 -9.39 -8.55
CA SER A 90 6.45 -9.83 -7.38
C SER A 90 6.97 -9.17 -6.10
N ALA A 91 6.04 -8.85 -5.18
CA ALA A 91 6.39 -8.30 -3.87
C ALA A 91 7.34 -9.23 -3.11
N ARG A 92 7.22 -10.54 -3.30
CA ARG A 92 8.10 -11.53 -2.70
C ARG A 92 9.56 -11.30 -3.08
N LEU A 93 9.82 -10.96 -4.33
CA LEU A 93 11.17 -10.66 -4.81
C LEU A 93 11.66 -9.31 -4.29
N LEU A 94 10.78 -8.31 -4.25
CA LEU A 94 11.14 -6.99 -3.73
C LEU A 94 11.47 -7.01 -2.25
N LEU A 95 10.89 -7.93 -1.49
CA LEU A 95 11.10 -8.07 -0.05
C LEU A 95 12.13 -9.13 0.31
N ALA A 96 12.78 -9.76 -0.68
CA ALA A 96 13.68 -10.89 -0.41
C ALA A 96 14.80 -10.53 0.58
N ALA A 97 15.30 -9.30 0.55
CA ALA A 97 16.36 -8.83 1.44
C ALA A 97 15.84 -8.14 2.71
N GLU A 98 14.52 -8.06 2.88
CA GLU A 98 13.90 -7.39 4.00
C GLU A 98 13.21 -8.40 4.91
N PRO A 99 13.33 -8.27 6.25
CA PRO A 99 12.59 -9.13 7.18
C PRO A 99 11.08 -8.96 6.97
N HIS A 100 10.41 -10.06 6.70
CA HIS A 100 8.96 -10.05 6.45
C HIS A 100 8.36 -11.41 6.84
N GLN A 101 7.04 -11.43 6.93
CA GLN A 101 6.28 -12.65 7.22
C GLN A 101 4.90 -12.55 6.57
N ARG A 102 4.20 -13.67 6.51
CA ARG A 102 2.81 -13.69 6.09
C ARG A 102 1.92 -13.22 7.22
N GLY A 103 0.96 -12.37 6.93
CA GLY A 103 -0.04 -11.96 7.90
C GLY A 103 -0.98 -13.11 8.23
N GLU A 104 -1.32 -13.27 9.52
CA GLU A 104 -2.19 -14.35 9.99
C GLU A 104 -3.62 -14.26 9.41
N HIS A 105 -4.10 -13.06 9.16
CA HIS A 105 -5.50 -12.82 8.77
C HIS A 105 -5.69 -12.73 7.27
N THR A 106 -4.72 -12.21 6.54
CA THR A 106 -4.84 -11.93 5.11
C THR A 106 -3.95 -12.80 4.25
N GLY A 107 -2.92 -13.40 4.83
CA GLY A 107 -1.88 -14.07 4.07
C GLY A 107 -0.96 -13.13 3.30
N ALA A 108 -1.23 -11.84 3.30
CA ALA A 108 -0.41 -10.84 2.63
C ALA A 108 0.94 -10.70 3.32
N LEU A 109 1.96 -10.28 2.56
CA LEU A 109 3.30 -10.07 3.12
C LEU A 109 3.31 -8.82 4.00
N VAL A 110 3.83 -8.97 5.20
CA VAL A 110 3.95 -7.93 6.20
C VAL A 110 5.42 -7.72 6.53
N LEU A 111 5.87 -6.47 6.42
CA LEU A 111 7.23 -6.08 6.80
C LEU A 111 7.36 -6.00 8.31
N THR A 112 8.26 -6.80 8.88
CA THR A 112 8.47 -6.76 10.33
C THR A 112 9.20 -5.50 10.79
N THR A 113 9.85 -4.80 9.86
CA THR A 113 10.56 -3.53 10.11
C THR A 113 9.71 -2.30 9.84
N ALA A 114 8.46 -2.46 9.40
CA ALA A 114 7.54 -1.33 9.24
C ALA A 114 7.24 -0.69 10.59
N VAL A 115 6.93 0.61 10.57
CA VAL A 115 6.51 1.32 11.79
C VAL A 115 5.24 0.70 12.35
N ALA A 116 4.33 0.33 11.45
CA ALA A 116 3.08 -0.36 11.79
C ALA A 116 2.61 -1.13 10.56
N ALA A 117 1.83 -2.17 10.79
CA ALA A 117 1.19 -2.92 9.72
C ALA A 117 -0.24 -3.22 10.10
N LEU A 118 -1.14 -3.08 9.14
CA LEU A 118 -2.56 -3.33 9.31
C LEU A 118 -3.00 -4.39 8.31
N GLU A 119 -3.65 -5.42 8.79
CA GLU A 119 -4.31 -6.39 7.92
C GLU A 119 -5.76 -5.97 7.77
N CYS A 120 -6.22 -5.85 6.54
CA CYS A 120 -7.48 -5.22 6.20
C CYS A 120 -8.37 -6.14 5.37
N GLU A 121 -9.67 -5.99 5.59
CA GLU A 121 -10.70 -6.61 4.76
C GLU A 121 -11.52 -5.49 4.13
N VAL A 122 -11.81 -5.59 2.85
CA VAL A 122 -12.61 -4.59 2.13
C VAL A 122 -14.04 -4.63 2.65
N SER A 123 -14.53 -3.50 3.19
CA SER A 123 -15.92 -3.36 3.60
C SER A 123 -16.73 -2.57 2.59
N GLN A 124 -16.09 -1.65 1.87
CA GLN A 124 -16.76 -0.81 0.89
C GLN A 124 -15.76 -0.37 -0.18
N ARG A 125 -16.22 -0.34 -1.41
CA ARG A 125 -15.47 0.18 -2.55
C ARG A 125 -16.23 1.38 -3.12
N VAL A 126 -15.51 2.47 -3.33
CA VAL A 126 -16.05 3.69 -3.96
C VAL A 126 -15.23 3.97 -5.22
N VAL A 127 -15.93 4.22 -6.31
CA VAL A 127 -15.30 4.52 -7.61
C VAL A 127 -15.62 5.94 -8.02
#